data_dda1694e672efeb30e694462c8595bab
#
_entry.id   dda1694e672efeb30e694462c8595bab
#
_cell.length_a   1.000
_cell.length_b   1.000
_cell.length_c   1.000
_cell.angle_alpha   90.00
_cell.angle_beta   90.00
_cell.angle_gamma   90.00
#
_symmetry.space_group_name_H-M   'P 1'
#
loop_
_entity.id
_entity.type
_entity.pdbx_description
1 polymer ?
#
loop_
_entity_poly.entity_id
_entity_poly.type
_entity_poly.pdbx_seq_one_letter_code
_entity_poly.pdbx_strand_id
1 'polypeptide(L)'
;MSNIEVATEKGYNKASLRKICADAGVTTGALYFFFEDKEALFGAIADGPYNELIAILKSHFEEDEALMEQPYDAEEGDHDAFVEELVHHLYQNYDVFHMLLTKAQGSKYENAVDDLADILDETYTKMSAKMGSHFGGKVNKQMVHWLTHMILDAFIHMITHEKDEKKALAHIKKVMNFITKGWTAVIDK
;
A
#
# COMPACT_ATOMS: atom_id res chain seq x y z
N MET A 1 -4.35 16.99 19.26
CA MET A 1 -4.56 15.62 18.76
C MET A 1 -5.62 15.70 17.69
N SER A 2 -5.34 15.28 16.48
CA SER A 2 -6.33 15.29 15.39
C SER A 2 -7.38 14.20 15.60
N ASN A 3 -8.58 14.37 15.03
CA ASN A 3 -9.67 13.37 15.11
C ASN A 3 -9.26 11.99 14.59
N ILE A 4 -8.24 11.95 13.76
CA ILE A 4 -7.62 10.76 13.20
C ILE A 4 -6.79 10.01 14.27
N GLU A 5 -6.06 10.70 15.16
CA GLU A 5 -5.22 10.07 16.20
C GLU A 5 -6.02 9.15 17.14
N VAL A 6 -7.24 9.49 17.49
CA VAL A 6 -8.07 8.65 18.39
C VAL A 6 -8.55 7.37 17.69
N ALA A 7 -8.84 7.43 16.39
CA ALA A 7 -9.22 6.27 15.60
C ALA A 7 -7.99 5.38 15.31
N THR A 8 -6.82 5.99 15.09
CA THR A 8 -5.56 5.29 14.80
C THR A 8 -4.98 4.55 16.00
N GLU A 9 -5.15 5.05 17.22
CA GLU A 9 -4.67 4.34 18.43
C GLU A 9 -5.45 3.05 18.73
N LYS A 10 -6.79 3.11 18.62
CA LYS A 10 -7.67 2.02 19.07
C LYS A 10 -8.19 1.12 17.96
N GLY A 11 -8.02 1.52 16.71
CA GLY A 11 -8.56 0.87 15.53
C GLY A 11 -10.05 1.17 15.31
N TYR A 12 -10.50 0.90 14.08
CA TYR A 12 -11.87 1.21 13.65
C TYR A 12 -12.92 0.63 14.58
N ASN A 13 -12.87 -0.66 14.92
CA ASN A 13 -13.88 -1.32 15.73
C ASN A 13 -14.11 -0.66 17.09
N LYS A 14 -13.03 -0.19 17.74
CA LYS A 14 -13.06 0.40 19.08
C LYS A 14 -13.22 1.93 19.07
N ALA A 15 -13.21 2.56 17.89
CA ALA A 15 -13.42 3.99 17.76
C ALA A 15 -14.87 4.34 18.09
N SER A 16 -15.04 5.26 19.03
CA SER A 16 -16.35 5.75 19.48
C SER A 16 -16.63 7.13 18.89
N LEU A 17 -17.72 7.27 18.11
CA LEU A 17 -18.16 8.55 17.55
C LEU A 17 -18.35 9.62 18.63
N ARG A 18 -18.85 9.23 19.82
CA ARG A 18 -18.98 10.16 20.95
C ARG A 18 -17.64 10.73 21.39
N LYS A 19 -16.60 9.87 21.46
CA LYS A 19 -15.27 10.29 21.84
C LYS A 19 -14.66 11.16 20.77
N ILE A 20 -14.78 10.77 19.50
CA ILE A 20 -14.31 11.56 18.35
C ILE A 20 -14.94 12.96 18.36
N CYS A 21 -16.27 13.07 18.58
CA CYS A 21 -16.96 14.35 18.70
C CYS A 21 -16.45 15.19 19.88
N ALA A 22 -16.27 14.56 21.04
CA ALA A 22 -15.78 15.25 22.24
C ALA A 22 -14.38 15.80 22.03
N ASP A 23 -13.48 15.00 21.47
CA ASP A 23 -12.09 15.39 21.17
C ASP A 23 -12.03 16.50 20.09
N ALA A 24 -12.99 16.49 19.13
CA ALA A 24 -13.15 17.52 18.10
C ALA A 24 -13.84 18.80 18.57
N GLY A 25 -14.41 18.81 19.78
CA GLY A 25 -15.20 19.94 20.26
C GLY A 25 -16.54 20.14 19.53
N VAL A 26 -17.07 19.06 18.90
CA VAL A 26 -18.36 19.09 18.18
C VAL A 26 -19.39 18.19 18.88
N THR A 27 -20.68 18.44 18.61
CA THR A 27 -21.74 17.56 19.11
C THR A 27 -21.93 16.34 18.21
N THR A 28 -22.42 15.24 18.77
CA THR A 28 -22.82 14.07 17.98
C THR A 28 -23.92 14.39 16.96
N GLY A 29 -24.83 15.31 17.30
CA GLY A 29 -25.85 15.77 16.37
C GLY A 29 -25.27 16.51 15.16
N ALA A 30 -24.24 17.33 15.36
CA ALA A 30 -23.54 17.98 14.26
C ALA A 30 -22.82 16.96 13.37
N LEU A 31 -22.24 15.91 13.94
CA LEU A 31 -21.59 14.85 13.17
C LEU A 31 -22.60 14.08 12.31
N TYR A 32 -23.76 13.68 12.89
CA TYR A 32 -24.80 12.97 12.15
C TYR A 32 -25.53 13.83 11.09
N PHE A 33 -25.32 15.13 11.10
CA PHE A 33 -25.77 15.99 10.00
C PHE A 33 -24.95 15.81 8.73
N PHE A 34 -23.64 15.50 8.88
CA PHE A 34 -22.72 15.33 7.75
C PHE A 34 -22.47 13.86 7.37
N PHE A 35 -22.53 12.96 8.34
CA PHE A 35 -22.21 11.54 8.19
C PHE A 35 -23.31 10.67 8.77
N GLU A 36 -23.85 9.76 7.97
CA GLU A 36 -24.92 8.87 8.35
C GLU A 36 -24.50 7.95 9.52
N ASP A 37 -23.25 7.46 9.46
CA ASP A 37 -22.69 6.54 10.45
C ASP A 37 -21.16 6.67 10.56
N LYS A 38 -20.56 5.75 11.31
CA LYS A 38 -19.11 5.68 11.48
C LYS A 38 -18.39 5.30 10.18
N GLU A 39 -19.02 4.49 9.34
CA GLU A 39 -18.47 4.06 8.05
C GLU A 39 -18.38 5.23 7.07
N ALA A 40 -19.44 6.05 7.00
CA ALA A 40 -19.45 7.25 6.18
C ALA A 40 -18.36 8.26 6.59
N LEU A 41 -18.19 8.47 7.90
CA LEU A 41 -17.11 9.30 8.44
C LEU A 41 -15.73 8.72 8.09
N PHE A 42 -15.55 7.42 8.25
CA PHE A 42 -14.28 6.75 7.95
C PHE A 42 -13.96 6.80 6.45
N GLY A 43 -14.97 6.55 5.60
CA GLY A 43 -14.86 6.68 4.16
C GLY A 43 -14.43 8.08 3.73
N ALA A 44 -15.03 9.13 4.29
CA ALA A 44 -14.65 10.51 3.97
C ALA A 44 -13.18 10.85 4.27
N ILE A 45 -12.54 10.09 5.17
CA ILE A 45 -11.12 10.25 5.52
C ILE A 45 -10.23 9.35 4.65
N ALA A 46 -10.65 8.13 4.39
CA ALA A 46 -9.80 7.08 3.83
C ALA A 46 -9.97 6.88 2.32
N ASP A 47 -11.16 7.18 1.76
CA ASP A 47 -11.46 6.90 0.34
C ASP A 47 -10.50 7.64 -0.61
N GLY A 48 -10.26 8.92 -0.38
CA GLY A 48 -9.35 9.73 -1.19
C GLY A 48 -7.94 9.14 -1.22
N PRO A 49 -7.23 9.08 -0.07
CA PRO A 49 -5.88 8.52 0.00
C PRO A 49 -5.78 7.08 -0.53
N TYR A 50 -6.75 6.22 -0.23
CA TYR A 50 -6.72 4.83 -0.69
C TYR A 50 -6.89 4.71 -2.20
N ASN A 51 -7.85 5.44 -2.79
CA ASN A 51 -8.06 5.44 -4.24
C ASN A 51 -6.85 6.03 -4.99
N GLU A 52 -6.19 7.03 -4.42
CA GLU A 52 -4.97 7.60 -4.98
C GLU A 52 -3.81 6.61 -4.94
N LEU A 53 -3.65 5.85 -3.84
CA LEU A 53 -2.70 4.74 -3.77
C LEU A 53 -2.93 3.72 -4.89
N ILE A 54 -4.18 3.30 -5.10
CA ILE A 54 -4.53 2.37 -6.17
C ILE A 54 -4.21 2.96 -7.55
N ALA A 55 -4.45 4.25 -7.75
CA ALA A 55 -4.13 4.93 -9.01
C ALA A 55 -2.61 4.99 -9.27
N ILE A 56 -1.81 5.32 -8.26
CA ILE A 56 -0.33 5.32 -8.33
C ILE A 56 0.18 3.92 -8.72
N LEU A 57 -0.30 2.88 -8.06
CA LEU A 57 0.09 1.50 -8.37
C LEU A 57 -0.27 1.12 -9.81
N LYS A 58 -1.49 1.39 -10.24
CA LYS A 58 -1.95 1.05 -11.60
C LYS A 58 -1.18 1.81 -12.67
N SER A 59 -0.95 3.11 -12.50
CA SER A 59 -0.18 3.91 -13.45
C SER A 59 1.23 3.36 -13.65
N HIS A 60 1.92 3.05 -12.55
CA HIS A 60 3.26 2.47 -12.59
C HIS A 60 3.28 1.12 -13.32
N PHE A 61 2.32 0.26 -13.05
CA PHE A 61 2.25 -1.06 -13.68
C PHE A 61 1.89 -1.01 -15.17
N GLU A 62 1.08 -0.05 -15.59
CA GLU A 62 0.80 0.20 -17.01
C GLU A 62 2.06 0.68 -17.74
N GLU A 63 2.87 1.54 -17.11
CA GLU A 63 4.16 1.99 -17.64
C GLU A 63 5.16 0.84 -17.75
N ASP A 64 5.29 0.01 -16.71
CA ASP A 64 6.17 -1.16 -16.71
C ASP A 64 5.73 -2.18 -17.78
N GLU A 65 4.43 -2.41 -17.95
CA GLU A 65 3.93 -3.30 -18.99
C GLU A 65 4.31 -2.81 -20.41
N ALA A 66 4.22 -1.52 -20.64
CA ALA A 66 4.64 -0.90 -21.92
C ALA A 66 6.15 -0.99 -22.14
N LEU A 67 6.95 -0.82 -21.09
CA LEU A 67 8.42 -0.95 -21.17
C LEU A 67 8.88 -2.38 -21.43
N MET A 68 8.15 -3.39 -20.94
CA MET A 68 8.48 -4.80 -21.17
C MET A 68 8.29 -5.28 -22.61
N GLU A 69 7.74 -4.47 -23.50
CA GLU A 69 7.75 -4.73 -24.95
C GLU A 69 9.12 -4.42 -25.59
N GLN A 70 10.02 -3.76 -24.85
CA GLN A 70 11.40 -3.48 -25.26
C GLN A 70 12.37 -4.49 -24.62
N PRO A 71 13.60 -4.65 -25.15
CA PRO A 71 14.62 -5.47 -24.47
C PRO A 71 14.85 -4.93 -23.05
N TYR A 72 14.58 -5.75 -22.05
CA TYR A 72 14.69 -5.38 -20.63
C TYR A 72 16.14 -5.09 -20.28
N ASP A 73 16.44 -3.85 -20.00
CA ASP A 73 17.71 -3.39 -19.42
C ASP A 73 17.38 -2.84 -18.03
N ALA A 74 17.47 -3.70 -17.00
CA ALA A 74 17.23 -3.30 -15.63
C ALA A 74 18.41 -2.49 -15.12
N GLU A 75 18.48 -1.22 -15.45
CA GLU A 75 19.39 -0.29 -14.80
C GLU A 75 18.97 -0.08 -13.32
N GLU A 76 19.97 0.01 -12.46
CA GLU A 76 19.79 0.30 -11.05
C GLU A 76 19.14 1.69 -10.91
N GLY A 77 17.90 1.74 -10.40
CA GLY A 77 17.20 3.01 -10.19
C GLY A 77 15.91 3.22 -10.97
N ASP A 78 15.55 2.34 -11.90
CA ASP A 78 14.33 2.47 -12.73
C ASP A 78 13.04 2.57 -11.89
N HIS A 79 13.01 1.92 -10.72
CA HIS A 79 11.87 1.99 -9.80
C HIS A 79 12.03 3.01 -8.66
N ASP A 80 13.14 3.73 -8.60
CA ASP A 80 13.41 4.65 -7.48
C ASP A 80 12.42 5.81 -7.42
N ALA A 81 12.02 6.36 -8.56
CA ALA A 81 11.03 7.43 -8.64
C ALA A 81 9.66 6.98 -8.17
N PHE A 82 9.23 5.79 -8.59
CA PHE A 82 7.99 5.19 -8.13
C PHE A 82 7.99 4.92 -6.62
N VAL A 83 9.07 4.37 -6.09
CA VAL A 83 9.20 4.12 -4.64
C VAL A 83 9.18 5.45 -3.87
N GLU A 84 9.78 6.52 -4.39
CA GLU A 84 9.71 7.85 -3.79
C GLU A 84 8.28 8.39 -3.77
N GLU A 85 7.57 8.33 -4.89
CA GLU A 85 6.18 8.77 -5.00
C GLU A 85 5.27 7.99 -4.05
N LEU A 86 5.39 6.67 -4.04
CA LEU A 86 4.60 5.79 -3.18
C LEU A 86 4.84 6.09 -1.70
N VAL A 87 6.10 6.17 -1.27
CA VAL A 87 6.45 6.50 0.11
C VAL A 87 5.95 7.89 0.49
N HIS A 88 6.12 8.88 -0.38
CA HIS A 88 5.64 10.23 -0.15
C HIS A 88 4.12 10.26 0.05
N HIS A 89 3.35 9.60 -0.81
CA HIS A 89 1.89 9.49 -0.68
C HIS A 89 1.48 8.81 0.63
N LEU A 90 2.13 7.71 1.00
CA LEU A 90 1.88 6.99 2.25
C LEU A 90 2.16 7.87 3.48
N TYR A 91 3.24 8.66 3.46
CA TYR A 91 3.61 9.51 4.59
C TYR A 91 2.84 10.83 4.67
N GLN A 92 2.39 11.38 3.55
CA GLN A 92 1.41 12.50 3.55
C GLN A 92 0.11 12.11 4.25
N ASN A 93 -0.27 10.83 4.17
CA ASN A 93 -1.49 10.29 4.76
C ASN A 93 -1.17 9.23 5.83
N TYR A 94 -0.08 9.42 6.58
CA TYR A 94 0.51 8.42 7.48
C TYR A 94 -0.50 7.77 8.42
N ASP A 95 -1.29 8.57 9.14
CA ASP A 95 -2.26 8.05 10.12
C ASP A 95 -3.36 7.22 9.45
N VAL A 96 -3.79 7.61 8.24
CA VAL A 96 -4.78 6.87 7.44
C VAL A 96 -4.22 5.52 7.05
N PHE A 97 -3.03 5.47 6.45
CA PHE A 97 -2.44 4.22 6.01
C PHE A 97 -2.00 3.33 7.17
N HIS A 98 -1.47 3.91 8.26
CA HIS A 98 -1.20 3.13 9.45
C HIS A 98 -2.48 2.44 9.98
N MET A 99 -3.62 3.13 9.96
CA MET A 99 -4.90 2.56 10.36
C MET A 99 -5.42 1.53 9.35
N LEU A 100 -5.42 1.84 8.05
CA LEU A 100 -5.88 0.95 6.99
C LEU A 100 -5.12 -0.38 6.99
N LEU A 101 -3.80 -0.32 7.11
CA LEU A 101 -2.93 -1.50 7.00
C LEU A 101 -2.85 -2.33 8.30
N THR A 102 -3.29 -1.79 9.45
CA THR A 102 -3.09 -2.49 10.74
C THR A 102 -4.32 -2.61 11.62
N LYS A 103 -5.35 -1.76 11.43
CA LYS A 103 -6.44 -1.60 12.40
C LYS A 103 -7.81 -1.34 11.74
N ALA A 104 -8.00 -1.71 10.49
CA ALA A 104 -9.22 -1.46 9.73
C ALA A 104 -10.35 -2.48 9.99
N GLN A 105 -10.13 -3.50 10.85
CA GLN A 105 -11.08 -4.57 11.10
C GLN A 105 -12.47 -4.03 11.45
N GLY A 106 -13.49 -4.59 10.80
CA GLY A 106 -14.90 -4.20 10.93
C GLY A 106 -15.31 -2.97 10.12
N SER A 107 -14.41 -2.39 9.31
CA SER A 107 -14.74 -1.38 8.32
C SER A 107 -14.82 -1.96 6.91
N LYS A 108 -15.26 -1.18 5.94
CA LYS A 108 -15.20 -1.55 4.51
C LYS A 108 -13.76 -1.80 3.99
N TYR A 109 -12.74 -1.41 4.75
CA TYR A 109 -11.32 -1.60 4.45
C TYR A 109 -10.67 -2.74 5.24
N GLU A 110 -11.45 -3.60 5.89
CA GLU A 110 -10.88 -4.69 6.70
C GLU A 110 -9.98 -5.63 5.90
N ASN A 111 -10.20 -5.75 4.58
CA ASN A 111 -9.44 -6.56 3.65
C ASN A 111 -8.46 -5.73 2.79
N ALA A 112 -8.17 -4.46 3.14
CA ALA A 112 -7.36 -3.59 2.30
C ALA A 112 -5.97 -4.16 1.95
N VAL A 113 -5.37 -4.94 2.84
CA VAL A 113 -4.08 -5.62 2.59
C VAL A 113 -4.24 -6.73 1.55
N ASP A 114 -5.31 -7.54 1.66
CA ASP A 114 -5.60 -8.60 0.71
C ASP A 114 -5.97 -8.03 -0.67
N ASP A 115 -6.75 -6.93 -0.71
CA ASP A 115 -7.09 -6.23 -1.95
C ASP A 115 -5.83 -5.69 -2.67
N LEU A 116 -4.87 -5.17 -1.91
CA LEU A 116 -3.56 -4.74 -2.44
C LEU A 116 -2.74 -5.94 -2.91
N ALA A 117 -2.75 -7.04 -2.18
CA ALA A 117 -2.07 -8.28 -2.58
C ALA A 117 -2.61 -8.80 -3.91
N ASP A 118 -3.92 -8.81 -4.09
CA ASP A 118 -4.57 -9.28 -5.33
C ASP A 118 -4.15 -8.43 -6.55
N ILE A 119 -4.10 -7.10 -6.40
CA ILE A 119 -3.64 -6.19 -7.46
C ILE A 119 -2.19 -6.47 -7.84
N LEU A 120 -1.32 -6.63 -6.85
CA LEU A 120 0.10 -6.91 -7.07
C LEU A 120 0.31 -8.30 -7.66
N ASP A 121 -0.39 -9.33 -7.17
CA ASP A 121 -0.32 -10.69 -7.67
C ASP A 121 -0.72 -10.80 -9.15
N GLU A 122 -1.81 -10.13 -9.55
CA GLU A 122 -2.22 -10.09 -10.94
C GLU A 122 -1.12 -9.49 -11.82
N THR A 123 -0.57 -8.36 -11.39
CA THR A 123 0.47 -7.64 -12.13
C THR A 123 1.75 -8.44 -12.21
N TYR A 124 2.30 -8.87 -11.08
CA TYR A 124 3.55 -9.63 -11.05
C TYR A 124 3.44 -10.99 -11.73
N THR A 125 2.25 -11.60 -11.75
CA THR A 125 2.01 -12.82 -12.55
C THR A 125 2.16 -12.54 -14.06
N LYS A 126 1.62 -11.43 -14.56
CA LYS A 126 1.77 -11.02 -15.96
C LYS A 126 3.24 -10.71 -16.29
N MET A 127 3.90 -9.91 -15.43
CA MET A 127 5.29 -9.54 -15.58
C MET A 127 6.22 -10.76 -15.57
N SER A 128 6.06 -11.66 -14.62
CA SER A 128 6.88 -12.87 -14.49
C SER A 128 6.71 -13.82 -15.69
N ALA A 129 5.54 -13.89 -16.29
CA ALA A 129 5.34 -14.66 -17.52
C ALA A 129 6.15 -14.08 -18.70
N LYS A 130 6.17 -12.75 -18.84
CA LYS A 130 7.01 -12.05 -19.86
C LYS A 130 8.50 -12.24 -19.57
N MET A 131 8.92 -12.06 -18.32
CA MET A 131 10.32 -12.30 -17.89
C MET A 131 10.75 -13.76 -18.12
N GLY A 132 9.92 -14.73 -17.76
CA GLY A 132 10.18 -16.14 -18.00
C GLY A 132 10.43 -16.43 -19.48
N SER A 133 9.64 -15.86 -20.37
CA SER A 133 9.82 -15.98 -21.83
C SER A 133 11.15 -15.36 -22.28
N HIS A 134 11.55 -14.24 -21.71
CA HIS A 134 12.80 -13.54 -22.05
C HIS A 134 14.04 -14.31 -21.58
N PHE A 135 14.02 -14.83 -20.35
CA PHE A 135 15.13 -15.58 -19.76
C PHE A 135 15.11 -17.10 -20.04
N GLY A 136 14.12 -17.59 -20.80
CA GLY A 136 13.99 -19.00 -21.18
C GLY A 136 13.54 -19.92 -20.04
N GLY A 137 12.75 -19.41 -19.10
CA GLY A 137 12.26 -20.15 -17.96
C GLY A 137 10.80 -19.86 -17.64
N LYS A 138 10.35 -20.33 -16.48
CA LYS A 138 9.01 -20.05 -15.94
C LYS A 138 9.11 -19.63 -14.49
N VAL A 139 8.21 -18.76 -14.05
CA VAL A 139 8.07 -18.43 -12.63
C VAL A 139 6.83 -19.12 -12.07
N ASN A 140 6.99 -19.78 -10.94
CA ASN A 140 5.90 -20.44 -10.24
C ASN A 140 4.97 -19.38 -9.63
N LYS A 141 3.64 -19.48 -9.92
CA LYS A 141 2.64 -18.54 -9.38
C LYS A 141 2.65 -18.44 -7.85
N GLN A 142 2.88 -19.55 -7.16
CA GLN A 142 2.97 -19.54 -5.69
C GLN A 142 4.19 -18.76 -5.21
N MET A 143 5.30 -18.79 -5.96
CA MET A 143 6.47 -17.98 -5.66
C MET A 143 6.18 -16.50 -5.89
N VAL A 144 5.47 -16.14 -6.98
CA VAL A 144 5.02 -14.75 -7.21
C VAL A 144 4.20 -14.25 -6.01
N HIS A 145 3.19 -15.02 -5.59
CA HIS A 145 2.36 -14.70 -4.43
C HIS A 145 3.19 -14.47 -3.15
N TRP A 146 4.19 -15.32 -2.87
CA TRP A 146 5.06 -15.11 -1.72
C TRP A 146 5.89 -13.83 -1.82
N LEU A 147 6.42 -13.52 -3.00
CA LEU A 147 7.18 -12.28 -3.22
C LEU A 147 6.30 -11.05 -3.10
N THR A 148 5.05 -11.12 -3.58
CA THR A 148 4.05 -10.07 -3.39
C THR A 148 3.84 -9.77 -1.90
N HIS A 149 3.62 -10.80 -1.08
CA HIS A 149 3.47 -10.61 0.36
C HIS A 149 4.74 -10.08 1.02
N MET A 150 5.93 -10.51 0.59
CA MET A 150 7.18 -9.94 1.10
C MET A 150 7.30 -8.44 0.82
N ILE A 151 6.85 -7.99 -0.36
CA ILE A 151 6.83 -6.55 -0.71
C ILE A 151 5.84 -5.80 0.18
N LEU A 152 4.60 -6.29 0.29
CA LEU A 152 3.57 -5.69 1.15
C LEU A 152 4.02 -5.63 2.61
N ASP A 153 4.55 -6.73 3.14
CA ASP A 153 5.05 -6.79 4.52
C ASP A 153 6.18 -5.78 4.76
N ALA A 154 7.04 -5.55 3.77
CA ALA A 154 8.09 -4.53 3.88
C ALA A 154 7.50 -3.12 4.02
N PHE A 155 6.47 -2.76 3.25
CA PHE A 155 5.79 -1.46 3.36
C PHE A 155 4.97 -1.35 4.65
N ILE A 156 4.27 -2.41 5.06
CA ILE A 156 3.54 -2.45 6.34
C ILE A 156 4.52 -2.27 7.51
N HIS A 157 5.65 -2.97 7.47
CA HIS A 157 6.69 -2.84 8.49
C HIS A 157 7.27 -1.42 8.53
N MET A 158 7.52 -0.83 7.38
CA MET A 158 7.97 0.56 7.26
C MET A 158 7.00 1.52 7.95
N ILE A 159 5.71 1.48 7.59
CA ILE A 159 4.67 2.37 8.16
C ILE A 159 4.49 2.15 9.67
N THR A 160 4.67 0.93 10.16
CA THR A 160 4.44 0.62 11.58
C THR A 160 5.63 0.96 12.46
N HIS A 161 6.86 1.01 11.95
CA HIS A 161 8.07 1.10 12.76
C HIS A 161 8.92 2.35 12.50
N GLU A 162 8.69 3.09 11.39
CA GLU A 162 9.42 4.31 11.10
C GLU A 162 8.46 5.48 10.82
N LYS A 163 8.58 6.56 11.59
CA LYS A 163 7.75 7.77 11.39
C LYS A 163 8.43 8.83 10.54
N ASP A 164 9.74 8.73 10.39
CA ASP A 164 10.53 9.66 9.59
C ASP A 164 10.54 9.20 8.13
N GLU A 165 9.86 9.94 7.26
CA GLU A 165 9.73 9.64 5.83
C GLU A 165 11.10 9.44 5.15
N LYS A 166 12.10 10.29 5.47
CA LYS A 166 13.42 10.19 4.83
C LYS A 166 14.15 8.91 5.20
N LYS A 167 14.04 8.49 6.47
CA LYS A 167 14.63 7.21 6.91
C LYS A 167 13.90 6.04 6.32
N ALA A 168 12.56 6.09 6.30
CA ALA A 168 11.72 5.08 5.69
C ALA A 168 12.08 4.88 4.22
N LEU A 169 12.15 5.97 3.46
CA LEU A 169 12.54 5.94 2.05
C LEU A 169 13.93 5.33 1.86
N ALA A 170 14.92 5.75 2.66
CA ALA A 170 16.28 5.22 2.57
C ALA A 170 16.38 3.72 2.88
N HIS A 171 15.50 3.21 3.75
CA HIS A 171 15.46 1.79 4.09
C HIS A 171 14.70 0.98 3.04
N ILE A 172 13.50 1.44 2.63
CA ILE A 172 12.67 0.68 1.69
C ILE A 172 13.33 0.56 0.30
N LYS A 173 14.03 1.60 -0.16
CA LYS A 173 14.82 1.50 -1.40
C LYS A 173 15.83 0.37 -1.39
N LYS A 174 16.51 0.14 -0.26
CA LYS A 174 17.46 -0.97 -0.12
C LYS A 174 16.75 -2.32 -0.14
N VAL A 175 15.59 -2.41 0.52
CA VAL A 175 14.76 -3.63 0.52
C VAL A 175 14.24 -3.92 -0.89
N MET A 176 13.71 -2.90 -1.58
CA MET A 176 13.21 -3.06 -2.95
C MET A 176 14.34 -3.46 -3.92
N ASN A 177 15.51 -2.84 -3.84
CA ASN A 177 16.67 -3.23 -4.64
C ASN A 177 17.07 -4.72 -4.38
N PHE A 178 17.05 -5.15 -3.12
CA PHE A 178 17.31 -6.56 -2.79
C PHE A 178 16.26 -7.50 -3.42
N ILE A 179 14.97 -7.16 -3.32
CA ILE A 179 13.89 -7.96 -3.90
C ILE A 179 14.00 -7.99 -5.43
N THR A 180 14.18 -6.83 -6.07
CA THR A 180 14.31 -6.73 -7.54
C THR A 180 15.48 -7.53 -8.08
N LYS A 181 16.65 -7.45 -7.44
CA LYS A 181 17.82 -8.27 -7.83
C LYS A 181 17.61 -9.76 -7.59
N GLY A 182 16.75 -10.13 -6.65
CA GLY A 182 16.40 -11.52 -6.36
C GLY A 182 15.42 -12.15 -7.36
N TRP A 183 14.67 -11.37 -8.13
CA TRP A 183 13.64 -11.87 -9.03
C TRP A 183 14.15 -12.89 -10.06
N THR A 184 15.32 -12.66 -10.65
CA THR A 184 15.91 -13.58 -11.62
C THR A 184 16.31 -14.93 -11.02
N ALA A 185 16.52 -14.99 -9.70
CA ALA A 185 16.90 -16.22 -9.00
C ALA A 185 15.71 -17.19 -8.83
N VAL A 186 14.47 -16.72 -8.99
CA VAL A 186 13.25 -17.54 -8.86
C VAL A 186 12.70 -18.04 -10.19
N ILE A 187 13.41 -17.79 -11.30
CA ILE A 187 13.06 -18.28 -12.63
C ILE A 187 13.58 -19.72 -12.77
N ASP A 188 12.66 -20.67 -12.84
CA ASP A 188 12.96 -22.08 -13.12
C ASP A 188 13.41 -22.23 -14.59
N LYS A 189 14.62 -22.75 -14.79
CA LYS A 189 15.23 -23.00 -16.11
C LYS A 189 14.93 -24.42 -16.60
#